data_2a76723f03e1caf8908c6d19426c87e9
#
_entry.id   2a76723f03e1caf8908c6d19426c87e9
#
_cell.length_a   1.000
_cell.length_b   1.000
_cell.length_c   1.000
_cell.angle_alpha   90.00
_cell.angle_beta   90.00
_cell.angle_gamma   90.00
#
_symmetry.space_group_name_H-M   'P 1'
#
loop_
_entity.id
_entity.type
_entity.pdbx_description
1 polymer ?
#
loop_
_entity_poly.entity_id
_entity_poly.type
_entity_poly.pdbx_seq_one_letter_code
_entity_poly.pdbx_strand_id
1 'polypeptide(L)'
;MKILYDYHMHSEISPDAHFSMEAMCESALENGMREIAFTDHYEFYVNGVVRPWFNERYVEKYFETLEECRKKYEGRLSIKSGMEFGQLDISPECNKTVRRYPFDFVLGSVHKLENIDLTHLIVTEKNARSIGDAYYYHLLKLSEEGDFDCLAHMDYFKKHCAKQNLPDLYEEYQSTIKKVLENVIRRGKGIEINTACMGGILEDTMPGMEILRMYKELGGRIITAGSDSHRPERIGYGFDRVYQMLKEAGFDSISVYKNRKNIQQPI
;
A
#
# COMPACT_ATOMS: atom_id res chain seq x y z
N MET A 1 22.71 -5.07 2.60
CA MET A 1 21.73 -5.15 3.70
C MET A 1 20.35 -5.29 3.10
N LYS A 2 19.38 -5.82 3.84
CA LYS A 2 18.02 -6.09 3.35
C LYS A 2 17.04 -5.38 4.27
N ILE A 3 15.93 -4.86 3.71
CA ILE A 3 14.79 -4.40 4.51
C ILE A 3 14.15 -5.62 5.19
N LEU A 4 13.84 -5.51 6.48
CA LEU A 4 13.32 -6.61 7.31
C LEU A 4 11.90 -6.33 7.83
N TYR A 5 11.20 -5.38 7.21
CA TYR A 5 9.88 -4.87 7.59
C TYR A 5 8.98 -4.88 6.38
N ASP A 6 7.95 -5.74 6.35
CA ASP A 6 7.00 -5.83 5.25
C ASP A 6 5.63 -5.32 5.72
N TYR A 7 5.24 -4.17 5.20
CA TYR A 7 4.05 -3.44 5.66
C TYR A 7 2.88 -3.51 4.68
N HIS A 8 2.93 -4.48 3.72
CA HIS A 8 1.83 -4.72 2.81
C HIS A 8 1.78 -6.19 2.40
N MET A 9 0.84 -6.93 2.95
CA MET A 9 0.55 -8.30 2.57
C MET A 9 -0.89 -8.68 2.91
N HIS A 10 -1.40 -9.68 2.21
CA HIS A 10 -2.77 -10.15 2.31
C HIS A 10 -2.81 -11.59 2.80
N SER A 11 -3.89 -11.93 3.48
CA SER A 11 -4.20 -13.28 3.95
C SER A 11 -5.52 -13.79 3.37
N GLU A 12 -5.91 -15.00 3.73
CA GLU A 12 -7.22 -15.57 3.35
C GLU A 12 -8.43 -14.75 3.84
N ILE A 13 -8.21 -13.70 4.61
CA ILE A 13 -9.25 -12.74 4.99
C ILE A 13 -9.59 -11.86 3.78
N SER A 14 -8.60 -11.46 2.99
CA SER A 14 -8.83 -10.75 1.71
C SER A 14 -9.56 -11.63 0.70
N PRO A 15 -10.49 -11.09 -0.09
CA PRO A 15 -11.28 -11.89 -1.04
C PRO A 15 -10.47 -12.45 -2.21
N ASP A 16 -9.25 -11.99 -2.43
CA ASP A 16 -8.36 -12.34 -3.54
C ASP A 16 -7.07 -13.05 -3.10
N ALA A 17 -6.92 -13.33 -1.79
CA ALA A 17 -5.84 -14.13 -1.26
C ALA A 17 -6.37 -15.46 -0.67
N HIS A 18 -5.53 -16.49 -0.66
CA HIS A 18 -5.96 -17.86 -0.32
C HIS A 18 -5.11 -18.53 0.75
N PHE A 19 -4.08 -17.87 1.24
CA PHE A 19 -3.18 -18.41 2.24
C PHE A 19 -3.50 -17.86 3.63
N SER A 20 -3.48 -18.75 4.62
CA SER A 20 -3.75 -18.36 6.01
C SER A 20 -2.72 -17.36 6.52
N MET A 21 -3.11 -16.51 7.47
CA MET A 21 -2.17 -15.64 8.18
C MET A 21 -0.99 -16.42 8.76
N GLU A 22 -1.25 -17.65 9.23
CA GLU A 22 -0.22 -18.53 9.76
C GLU A 22 0.82 -18.91 8.70
N ALA A 23 0.39 -19.33 7.50
CA ALA A 23 1.30 -19.65 6.40
C ALA A 23 2.15 -18.44 5.96
N MET A 24 1.55 -17.26 5.96
CA MET A 24 2.26 -16.01 5.70
C MET A 24 3.29 -15.69 6.79
N CYS A 25 2.97 -15.91 8.07
CA CYS A 25 3.91 -15.73 9.18
C CYS A 25 5.11 -16.69 9.11
N GLU A 26 4.88 -17.97 8.79
CA GLU A 26 5.97 -18.94 8.62
C GLU A 26 6.94 -18.49 7.52
N SER A 27 6.42 -18.13 6.37
CA SER A 27 7.24 -17.63 5.27
C SER A 27 7.97 -16.31 5.62
N ALA A 28 7.33 -15.41 6.36
CA ALA A 28 7.98 -14.19 6.84
C ALA A 28 9.22 -14.53 7.71
N LEU A 29 9.10 -15.50 8.61
CA LEU A 29 10.21 -15.98 9.42
C LEU A 29 11.32 -16.61 8.58
N GLU A 30 10.96 -17.47 7.62
CA GLU A 30 11.92 -18.12 6.70
C GLU A 30 12.69 -17.08 5.88
N ASN A 31 12.02 -15.99 5.46
CA ASN A 31 12.63 -14.87 4.75
C ASN A 31 13.39 -13.90 5.68
N GLY A 32 13.42 -14.14 7.00
CA GLY A 32 14.14 -13.36 8.00
C GLY A 32 13.50 -12.00 8.30
N MET A 33 12.19 -11.85 8.07
CA MET A 33 11.46 -10.65 8.47
C MET A 33 11.46 -10.51 10.00
N ARG A 34 11.58 -9.30 10.48
CA ARG A 34 11.47 -8.95 11.90
C ARG A 34 10.08 -8.49 12.29
N GLU A 35 9.44 -7.79 11.36
CA GLU A 35 8.11 -7.26 11.58
C GLU A 35 7.31 -7.26 10.26
N ILE A 36 6.05 -7.63 10.36
CA ILE A 36 5.11 -7.62 9.25
C ILE A 36 3.81 -6.92 9.65
N ALA A 37 3.10 -6.37 8.68
CA ALA A 37 1.75 -5.88 8.85
C ALA A 37 0.82 -6.59 7.86
N PHE A 38 -0.22 -7.26 8.36
CA PHE A 38 -1.31 -7.71 7.50
C PHE A 38 -2.18 -6.51 7.15
N THR A 39 -2.37 -6.30 5.85
CA THR A 39 -3.12 -5.18 5.30
C THR A 39 -4.19 -5.68 4.34
N ASP A 40 -5.00 -6.63 4.82
CA ASP A 40 -6.11 -7.19 4.05
C ASP A 40 -7.02 -6.08 3.51
N HIS A 41 -7.64 -6.31 2.36
CA HIS A 41 -8.46 -5.30 1.69
C HIS A 41 -9.72 -4.92 2.47
N TYR A 42 -10.04 -3.62 2.44
CA TYR A 42 -11.35 -3.08 2.80
C TYR A 42 -11.76 -2.01 1.80
N GLU A 43 -12.72 -2.32 0.96
CA GLU A 43 -13.04 -1.53 -0.22
C GLU A 43 -14.37 -0.79 -0.11
N PHE A 44 -14.34 0.51 -0.38
CA PHE A 44 -15.55 1.31 -0.53
C PHE A 44 -15.96 1.40 -2.00
N TYR A 45 -17.20 1.79 -2.22
CA TYR A 45 -17.82 2.04 -3.51
C TYR A 45 -18.46 3.42 -3.50
N VAL A 46 -18.79 3.95 -4.67
CA VAL A 46 -19.50 5.24 -4.77
C VAL A 46 -20.69 5.28 -3.83
N ASN A 47 -20.90 6.40 -3.16
CA ASN A 47 -21.86 6.63 -2.08
C ASN A 47 -21.50 5.95 -0.72
N GLY A 48 -20.25 5.54 -0.53
CA GLY A 48 -19.81 4.92 0.73
C GLY A 48 -20.37 3.53 0.97
N VAL A 49 -20.94 2.90 -0.03
CA VAL A 49 -21.44 1.53 0.05
C VAL A 49 -20.23 0.58 0.11
N VAL A 50 -20.28 -0.40 1.00
CA VAL A 50 -19.35 -1.52 1.05
C VAL A 50 -20.04 -2.78 0.58
N ARG A 51 -19.28 -3.71 0.04
CA ARG A 51 -19.85 -5.02 -0.27
C ARG A 51 -20.23 -5.75 1.02
N PRO A 52 -21.24 -6.65 1.01
CA PRO A 52 -21.75 -7.30 2.22
C PRO A 52 -20.71 -8.02 3.07
N TRP A 53 -19.60 -8.46 2.48
CA TRP A 53 -18.52 -9.14 3.20
C TRP A 53 -17.57 -8.17 3.93
N PHE A 54 -17.46 -6.89 3.53
CA PHE A 54 -16.71 -5.88 4.27
C PHE A 54 -17.59 -5.27 5.38
N ASN A 55 -17.90 -6.07 6.35
CA ASN A 55 -18.75 -5.69 7.49
C ASN A 55 -17.98 -5.81 8.82
N GLU A 56 -18.65 -5.56 9.91
CA GLU A 56 -18.05 -5.66 11.25
C GLU A 56 -17.49 -7.05 11.54
N ARG A 57 -18.20 -8.11 11.18
CA ARG A 57 -17.76 -9.50 11.36
C ARG A 57 -16.49 -9.84 10.56
N TYR A 58 -16.31 -9.23 9.40
CA TYR A 58 -15.09 -9.36 8.61
C TYR A 58 -13.88 -8.82 9.39
N VAL A 59 -14.00 -7.63 9.96
CA VAL A 59 -12.94 -7.00 10.75
C VAL A 59 -12.72 -7.72 12.09
N GLU A 60 -13.79 -8.20 12.73
CA GLU A 60 -13.68 -9.03 13.94
C GLU A 60 -12.88 -10.30 13.66
N LYS A 61 -13.22 -11.04 12.60
CA LYS A 61 -12.49 -12.25 12.19
C LYS A 61 -11.01 -11.94 11.89
N TYR A 62 -10.73 -10.81 11.23
CA TYR A 62 -9.36 -10.37 10.99
C TYR A 62 -8.59 -10.23 12.31
N PHE A 63 -9.14 -9.53 13.30
CA PHE A 63 -8.46 -9.33 14.58
C PHE A 63 -8.34 -10.62 15.39
N GLU A 64 -9.33 -11.49 15.38
CA GLU A 64 -9.28 -12.80 16.04
C GLU A 64 -8.11 -13.64 15.49
N THR A 65 -8.03 -13.79 14.17
CA THR A 65 -6.97 -14.56 13.50
C THR A 65 -5.58 -13.92 13.73
N LEU A 66 -5.51 -12.58 13.69
CA LEU A 66 -4.28 -11.84 13.95
C LEU A 66 -3.75 -12.10 15.37
N GLU A 67 -4.62 -12.08 16.39
CA GLU A 67 -4.24 -12.32 17.78
C GLU A 67 -3.79 -13.77 18.03
N GLU A 68 -4.36 -14.75 17.32
CA GLU A 68 -3.87 -16.13 17.34
C GLU A 68 -2.45 -16.21 16.80
N CYS A 69 -2.17 -15.56 15.66
CA CYS A 69 -0.82 -15.47 15.10
C CYS A 69 0.14 -14.72 16.03
N ARG A 70 -0.26 -13.60 16.62
CA ARG A 70 0.57 -12.86 17.58
C ARG A 70 1.02 -13.74 18.75
N LYS A 71 0.10 -14.52 19.32
CA LYS A 71 0.41 -15.46 20.42
C LYS A 71 1.36 -16.57 19.96
N LYS A 72 1.08 -17.17 18.80
CA LYS A 72 1.88 -18.29 18.25
C LYS A 72 3.32 -17.88 17.94
N TYR A 73 3.53 -16.65 17.46
CA TYR A 73 4.84 -16.17 17.01
C TYR A 73 5.50 -15.17 17.98
N GLU A 74 4.98 -15.07 19.21
CA GLU A 74 5.54 -14.18 20.24
C GLU A 74 7.05 -14.39 20.42
N GLY A 75 7.78 -13.27 20.47
CA GLY A 75 9.24 -13.26 20.57
C GLY A 75 10.01 -13.68 19.31
N ARG A 76 9.33 -14.14 18.25
CA ARG A 76 9.95 -14.53 16.97
C ARG A 76 9.64 -13.57 15.83
N LEU A 77 8.41 -13.07 15.74
CA LEU A 77 7.95 -12.17 14.69
C LEU A 77 7.04 -11.10 15.30
N SER A 78 7.30 -9.83 15.00
CA SER A 78 6.40 -8.74 15.37
C SER A 78 5.29 -8.64 14.30
N ILE A 79 4.03 -8.80 14.70
CA ILE A 79 2.88 -8.79 13.78
C ILE A 79 2.01 -7.58 14.09
N LYS A 80 1.87 -6.68 13.13
CA LYS A 80 1.04 -5.47 13.22
C LYS A 80 -0.32 -5.67 12.60
N SER A 81 -1.33 -5.06 13.22
CA SER A 81 -2.63 -4.92 12.59
C SER A 81 -2.62 -3.78 11.59
N GLY A 82 -3.02 -4.08 10.37
CA GLY A 82 -3.16 -3.09 9.32
C GLY A 82 -4.41 -3.35 8.50
N MET A 83 -4.70 -2.43 7.60
CA MET A 83 -5.76 -2.59 6.61
C MET A 83 -5.42 -1.74 5.40
N GLU A 84 -5.60 -2.30 4.20
CA GLU A 84 -5.55 -1.52 2.98
C GLU A 84 -6.97 -1.06 2.63
N PHE A 85 -7.21 0.23 2.82
CA PHE A 85 -8.48 0.85 2.50
C PHE A 85 -8.48 1.43 1.10
N GLY A 86 -9.30 0.86 0.24
CA GLY A 86 -9.58 1.45 -1.08
C GLY A 86 -10.63 2.55 -0.99
N GLN A 87 -10.38 3.66 -1.72
CA GLN A 87 -11.32 4.76 -1.96
C GLN A 87 -11.73 5.55 -0.71
N LEU A 88 -10.81 5.88 0.19
CA LEU A 88 -11.08 6.78 1.32
C LEU A 88 -11.42 8.23 0.90
N ASP A 89 -11.23 8.56 -0.37
CA ASP A 89 -11.53 9.85 -0.99
C ASP A 89 -13.00 10.04 -1.39
N ILE A 90 -13.78 8.95 -1.42
CA ILE A 90 -15.17 9.00 -1.91
C ILE A 90 -16.07 9.77 -0.94
N SER A 91 -15.89 9.56 0.37
CA SER A 91 -16.76 10.13 1.38
C SER A 91 -16.07 10.25 2.75
N PRO A 92 -16.36 11.30 3.53
CA PRO A 92 -15.90 11.39 4.92
C PRO A 92 -16.34 10.22 5.81
N GLU A 93 -17.42 9.53 5.44
CA GLU A 93 -17.89 8.34 6.17
C GLU A 93 -16.90 7.17 6.07
N CYS A 94 -16.16 7.04 4.94
CA CYS A 94 -15.13 6.04 4.78
C CYS A 94 -14.04 6.21 5.86
N ASN A 95 -13.64 7.44 6.13
CA ASN A 95 -12.66 7.77 7.15
C ASN A 95 -13.15 7.45 8.58
N LYS A 96 -14.46 7.47 8.84
CA LYS A 96 -15.01 7.05 10.15
C LYS A 96 -14.81 5.56 10.39
N THR A 97 -14.91 4.74 9.36
CA THR A 97 -14.66 3.30 9.45
C THR A 97 -13.22 3.02 9.88
N VAL A 98 -12.25 3.72 9.32
CA VAL A 98 -10.84 3.60 9.71
C VAL A 98 -10.65 3.84 11.21
N ARG A 99 -11.32 4.86 11.77
CA ARG A 99 -11.17 5.27 13.18
C ARG A 99 -11.89 4.35 14.16
N ARG A 100 -12.75 3.47 13.66
CA ARG A 100 -13.55 2.57 14.49
C ARG A 100 -12.73 1.45 15.10
N TYR A 101 -11.62 1.07 14.45
CA TYR A 101 -10.82 -0.09 14.82
C TYR A 101 -9.39 0.29 15.21
N PRO A 102 -8.76 -0.46 16.14
CA PRO A 102 -7.46 -0.14 16.69
C PRO A 102 -6.31 -0.68 15.79
N PHE A 103 -6.24 -0.25 14.53
CA PHE A 103 -5.16 -0.62 13.66
C PHE A 103 -3.81 -0.01 14.12
N ASP A 104 -2.73 -0.76 13.93
CA ASP A 104 -1.37 -0.23 14.07
C ASP A 104 -0.98 0.62 12.85
N PHE A 105 -1.49 0.26 11.67
CA PHE A 105 -1.12 0.85 10.39
C PHE A 105 -2.28 0.84 9.38
N VAL A 106 -2.37 1.86 8.55
CA VAL A 106 -3.40 1.96 7.51
C VAL A 106 -2.79 2.44 6.21
N LEU A 107 -2.98 1.64 5.16
CA LEU A 107 -2.74 2.03 3.79
C LEU A 107 -3.98 2.67 3.17
N GLY A 108 -3.76 3.71 2.38
CA GLY A 108 -4.80 4.32 1.54
C GLY A 108 -4.49 4.07 0.08
N SER A 109 -5.43 3.52 -0.67
CA SER A 109 -5.24 3.12 -2.07
C SER A 109 -6.37 3.60 -2.98
N VAL A 110 -6.07 3.72 -4.27
CA VAL A 110 -7.03 3.95 -5.34
C VAL A 110 -7.06 2.71 -6.22
N HIS A 111 -8.06 1.84 -6.01
CA HIS A 111 -8.23 0.61 -6.78
C HIS A 111 -9.34 0.71 -7.82
N LYS A 112 -10.25 1.67 -7.66
CA LYS A 112 -11.43 1.81 -8.52
C LYS A 112 -11.56 3.24 -9.03
N LEU A 113 -12.08 3.34 -10.24
CA LEU A 113 -12.61 4.59 -10.78
C LEU A 113 -14.14 4.46 -10.80
N GLU A 114 -14.83 5.33 -10.05
CA GLU A 114 -16.24 5.14 -9.70
C GLU A 114 -16.44 3.79 -8.98
N ASN A 115 -17.05 2.81 -9.65
CA ASN A 115 -17.25 1.47 -9.11
C ASN A 115 -16.54 0.38 -9.91
N ILE A 116 -15.72 0.75 -10.89
CA ILE A 116 -15.01 -0.18 -11.76
C ILE A 116 -13.58 -0.33 -11.25
N ASP A 117 -13.23 -1.54 -10.89
CA ASP A 117 -11.87 -1.88 -10.50
C ASP A 117 -10.90 -1.68 -11.67
N LEU A 118 -9.76 -1.06 -11.39
CA LEU A 118 -8.72 -0.81 -12.40
C LEU A 118 -8.25 -2.10 -13.09
N THR A 119 -8.31 -3.24 -12.39
CA THR A 119 -7.94 -4.54 -12.98
C THR A 119 -8.90 -5.00 -14.07
N HIS A 120 -10.13 -4.49 -14.07
CA HIS A 120 -11.15 -4.77 -15.10
C HIS A 120 -11.16 -3.75 -16.23
N LEU A 121 -10.39 -2.66 -16.11
CA LEU A 121 -10.28 -1.66 -17.17
C LEU A 121 -9.26 -2.10 -18.23
N ILE A 122 -9.67 -2.02 -19.48
CA ILE A 122 -8.76 -2.20 -20.62
C ILE A 122 -8.23 -0.82 -21.00
N VAL A 123 -6.96 -0.56 -20.63
CA VAL A 123 -6.27 0.67 -21.02
C VAL A 123 -5.82 0.54 -22.48
N THR A 124 -6.03 1.57 -23.26
CA THR A 124 -5.63 1.67 -24.68
C THR A 124 -5.05 3.05 -24.93
N GLU A 125 -4.35 3.26 -26.04
CA GLU A 125 -3.86 4.60 -26.44
C GLU A 125 -4.97 5.66 -26.47
N LYS A 126 -6.21 5.27 -26.80
CA LYS A 126 -7.35 6.19 -26.91
C LYS A 126 -7.92 6.64 -25.57
N ASN A 127 -7.82 5.80 -24.53
CA ASN A 127 -8.43 6.07 -23.22
C ASN A 127 -7.43 6.20 -22.06
N ALA A 128 -6.14 5.91 -22.29
CA ALA A 128 -5.13 5.96 -21.24
C ALA A 128 -5.11 7.31 -20.52
N ARG A 129 -5.21 8.41 -21.26
CA ARG A 129 -5.22 9.74 -20.67
C ARG A 129 -6.48 9.99 -19.82
N SER A 130 -7.67 9.64 -20.30
CA SER A 130 -8.90 9.86 -19.53
C SER A 130 -8.96 8.99 -18.27
N ILE A 131 -8.43 7.76 -18.34
CA ILE A 131 -8.32 6.88 -17.17
C ILE A 131 -7.25 7.44 -16.20
N GLY A 132 -6.12 7.90 -16.71
CA GLY A 132 -5.07 8.56 -15.91
C GLY A 132 -5.57 9.81 -15.22
N ASP A 133 -6.30 10.70 -15.93
CA ASP A 133 -6.91 11.90 -15.35
C ASP A 133 -7.82 11.56 -14.17
N ALA A 134 -8.66 10.53 -14.32
CA ALA A 134 -9.54 10.06 -13.25
C ALA A 134 -8.73 9.45 -12.08
N TYR A 135 -7.73 8.62 -12.37
CA TYR A 135 -6.88 8.01 -11.34
C TYR A 135 -6.15 9.05 -10.49
N TYR A 136 -5.45 9.98 -11.13
CA TYR A 136 -4.69 11.01 -10.42
C TYR A 136 -5.58 12.05 -9.74
N TYR A 137 -6.81 12.28 -10.22
CA TYR A 137 -7.83 13.06 -9.51
C TYR A 137 -8.20 12.40 -8.17
N HIS A 138 -8.52 11.10 -8.17
CA HIS A 138 -8.83 10.35 -6.96
C HIS A 138 -7.63 10.28 -6.00
N LEU A 139 -6.42 10.06 -6.53
CA LEU A 139 -5.20 10.05 -5.73
C LEU A 139 -4.94 11.41 -5.04
N LEU A 140 -5.17 12.51 -5.77
CA LEU A 140 -5.05 13.85 -5.20
C LEU A 140 -6.06 14.05 -4.06
N LYS A 141 -7.33 13.74 -4.27
CA LYS A 141 -8.37 13.80 -3.22
C LYS A 141 -8.03 12.91 -2.03
N LEU A 142 -7.60 11.69 -2.27
CA LEU A 142 -7.15 10.78 -1.22
C LEU A 142 -6.03 11.42 -0.38
N SER A 143 -5.04 12.04 -1.03
CA SER A 143 -3.95 12.73 -0.35
C SER A 143 -4.40 13.93 0.50
N GLU A 144 -5.51 14.58 0.14
CA GLU A 144 -6.08 15.73 0.85
C GLU A 144 -6.92 15.32 2.07
N GLU A 145 -7.73 14.28 1.95
CA GLU A 145 -8.83 13.99 2.88
C GLU A 145 -8.73 12.61 3.56
N GLY A 146 -8.05 11.62 2.93
CA GLY A 146 -8.02 10.23 3.41
C GLY A 146 -7.36 10.06 4.77
N ASP A 147 -7.92 9.23 5.63
CA ASP A 147 -7.36 8.88 6.94
C ASP A 147 -6.49 7.62 6.86
N PHE A 148 -5.36 7.74 6.21
CA PHE A 148 -4.34 6.70 6.07
C PHE A 148 -3.04 7.09 6.78
N ASP A 149 -2.07 6.18 6.86
CA ASP A 149 -0.71 6.44 7.34
C ASP A 149 0.28 6.58 6.18
N CYS A 150 0.20 5.66 5.20
CA CYS A 150 0.94 5.76 3.94
C CYS A 150 0.00 5.59 2.74
N LEU A 151 0.31 6.29 1.63
CA LEU A 151 -0.29 5.98 0.33
C LEU A 151 0.34 4.69 -0.20
N ALA A 152 -0.48 3.71 -0.51
CA ALA A 152 -0.08 2.49 -1.19
C ALA A 152 0.21 2.78 -2.67
N HIS A 153 1.23 2.11 -3.22
CA HIS A 153 1.53 2.04 -4.67
C HIS A 153 1.00 3.22 -5.50
N MET A 154 1.36 4.45 -5.12
CA MET A 154 0.74 5.70 -5.58
C MET A 154 0.77 5.95 -7.10
N ASP A 155 1.56 5.20 -7.86
CA ASP A 155 1.61 5.23 -9.32
C ASP A 155 1.09 3.89 -9.94
N TYR A 156 0.15 3.23 -9.25
CA TYR A 156 -0.43 1.93 -9.64
C TYR A 156 -0.95 1.91 -11.08
N PHE A 157 -1.39 3.06 -11.60
CA PHE A 157 -1.87 3.20 -12.97
C PHE A 157 -0.81 2.78 -14.02
N LYS A 158 0.50 2.98 -13.75
CA LYS A 158 1.57 2.58 -14.67
C LYS A 158 1.57 1.07 -14.96
N LYS A 159 1.18 0.24 -13.99
CA LYS A 159 1.02 -1.21 -14.17
C LYS A 159 0.00 -1.54 -15.27
N HIS A 160 -1.09 -0.78 -15.33
CA HIS A 160 -2.13 -0.98 -16.33
C HIS A 160 -1.73 -0.49 -17.72
N CYS A 161 -0.94 0.57 -17.80
CA CYS A 161 -0.29 1.00 -19.05
C CYS A 161 0.69 -0.08 -19.54
N ALA A 162 1.57 -0.56 -18.67
CA ALA A 162 2.57 -1.58 -19.02
C ALA A 162 1.94 -2.90 -19.51
N LYS A 163 0.81 -3.34 -18.94
CA LYS A 163 0.04 -4.50 -19.41
C LYS A 163 -0.33 -4.43 -20.89
N GLN A 164 -0.44 -3.23 -21.43
CA GLN A 164 -0.80 -2.95 -22.82
C GLN A 164 0.37 -2.45 -23.66
N ASN A 165 1.60 -2.55 -23.15
CA ASN A 165 2.81 -2.00 -23.75
C ASN A 165 2.72 -0.48 -24.04
N LEU A 166 1.96 0.26 -23.22
CA LEU A 166 1.88 1.72 -23.27
C LEU A 166 2.92 2.32 -22.33
N PRO A 167 3.46 3.51 -22.65
CA PRO A 167 4.33 4.24 -21.73
C PRO A 167 3.56 4.57 -20.43
N ASP A 168 4.29 4.68 -19.32
CA ASP A 168 3.73 5.34 -18.17
C ASP A 168 3.49 6.83 -18.51
N LEU A 169 2.55 7.44 -17.85
CA LEU A 169 2.19 8.84 -18.12
C LEU A 169 2.80 9.76 -17.03
N TYR A 170 3.94 9.40 -16.46
CA TYR A 170 4.58 10.14 -15.36
C TYR A 170 4.78 11.62 -15.71
N GLU A 171 5.34 11.93 -16.87
CA GLU A 171 5.60 13.30 -17.30
C GLU A 171 4.32 14.15 -17.38
N GLU A 172 3.22 13.54 -17.82
CA GLU A 172 1.93 14.21 -17.93
C GLU A 172 1.33 14.53 -16.55
N TYR A 173 1.58 13.68 -15.54
CA TYR A 173 1.01 13.82 -14.20
C TYR A 173 2.02 14.31 -13.15
N GLN A 174 3.24 14.65 -13.53
CA GLN A 174 4.29 15.07 -12.61
C GLN A 174 3.85 16.20 -11.67
N SER A 175 3.12 17.20 -12.20
CA SER A 175 2.61 18.32 -11.39
C SER A 175 1.56 17.87 -10.37
N THR A 176 0.70 16.91 -10.71
CA THR A 176 -0.31 16.37 -9.80
C THR A 176 0.36 15.45 -8.77
N ILE A 177 1.29 14.60 -9.18
CA ILE A 177 2.10 13.76 -8.28
C ILE A 177 2.82 14.65 -7.24
N LYS A 178 3.42 15.75 -7.67
CA LYS A 178 4.05 16.71 -6.75
C LYS A 178 3.07 17.23 -5.70
N LYS A 179 1.86 17.65 -6.09
CA LYS A 179 0.83 18.10 -5.14
C LYS A 179 0.39 17.01 -4.17
N VAL A 180 0.26 15.77 -4.65
CA VAL A 180 -0.03 14.59 -3.81
C VAL A 180 1.06 14.44 -2.73
N LEU A 181 2.32 14.47 -3.11
CA LEU A 181 3.45 14.36 -2.20
C LEU A 181 3.51 15.53 -1.19
N GLU A 182 3.26 16.75 -1.64
CA GLU A 182 3.18 17.95 -0.76
C GLU A 182 2.06 17.80 0.27
N ASN A 183 0.89 17.29 -0.12
CA ASN A 183 -0.23 17.01 0.80
C ASN A 183 0.13 15.94 1.83
N VAL A 184 0.71 14.82 1.37
CA VAL A 184 1.17 13.71 2.23
C VAL A 184 2.15 14.22 3.28
N ILE A 185 3.17 14.98 2.87
CA ILE A 185 4.20 15.57 3.75
C ILE A 185 3.57 16.55 4.74
N ARG A 186 2.77 17.50 4.26
CA ARG A 186 2.10 18.51 5.09
C ARG A 186 1.21 17.89 6.17
N ARG A 187 0.58 16.74 5.85
CA ARG A 187 -0.29 16.00 6.78
C ARG A 187 0.48 15.05 7.71
N GLY A 188 1.81 14.97 7.62
CA GLY A 188 2.62 14.03 8.40
C GLY A 188 2.36 12.56 8.04
N LYS A 189 1.96 12.31 6.80
CA LYS A 189 1.73 10.98 6.23
C LYS A 189 2.94 10.51 5.43
N GLY A 190 2.93 9.25 5.01
CA GLY A 190 4.01 8.66 4.22
C GLY A 190 3.56 8.11 2.88
N ILE A 191 4.52 7.52 2.20
CA ILE A 191 4.31 6.73 0.99
C ILE A 191 4.86 5.31 1.20
N GLU A 192 4.32 4.36 0.48
CA GLU A 192 4.86 3.01 0.37
C GLU A 192 5.81 2.91 -0.83
N ILE A 193 6.81 2.04 -0.74
CA ILE A 193 7.51 1.45 -1.90
C ILE A 193 7.01 0.01 -2.02
N ASN A 194 6.21 -0.24 -3.05
CA ASN A 194 5.54 -1.52 -3.32
C ASN A 194 6.30 -2.30 -4.37
N THR A 195 6.49 -3.60 -4.15
CA THR A 195 7.27 -4.48 -5.04
C THR A 195 6.44 -5.53 -5.77
N ALA A 196 5.10 -5.48 -5.67
CA ALA A 196 4.21 -6.49 -6.26
C ALA A 196 4.46 -6.78 -7.75
N CYS A 197 4.83 -5.74 -8.52
CA CYS A 197 5.02 -5.85 -9.97
C CYS A 197 6.42 -6.28 -10.39
N MET A 198 7.39 -6.27 -9.49
CA MET A 198 8.77 -6.66 -9.78
C MET A 198 8.88 -8.14 -10.18
N GLY A 199 9.71 -8.42 -11.18
CA GLY A 199 9.87 -9.78 -11.73
C GLY A 199 8.65 -10.26 -12.51
N GLY A 200 7.79 -9.34 -12.96
CA GLY A 200 6.58 -9.62 -13.73
C GLY A 200 6.34 -8.59 -14.82
N ILE A 201 5.25 -7.83 -14.70
CA ILE A 201 4.86 -6.84 -15.72
C ILE A 201 5.78 -5.62 -15.72
N LEU A 202 6.27 -5.23 -14.57
CA LEU A 202 7.22 -4.14 -14.38
C LEU A 202 8.50 -4.69 -13.75
N GLU A 203 9.66 -4.21 -14.22
CA GLU A 203 10.95 -4.40 -13.57
C GLU A 203 11.24 -3.28 -12.54
N ASP A 204 10.18 -2.64 -12.02
CA ASP A 204 10.25 -1.47 -11.17
C ASP A 204 9.28 -1.56 -9.99
N THR A 205 9.49 -0.71 -9.00
CA THR A 205 8.61 -0.55 -7.83
C THR A 205 7.49 0.45 -8.11
N MET A 206 6.50 0.47 -7.23
CA MET A 206 5.46 1.50 -7.19
C MET A 206 5.52 2.25 -5.85
N PRO A 207 5.98 3.53 -5.82
CA PRO A 207 6.44 4.31 -6.96
C PRO A 207 7.86 3.96 -7.43
N GLY A 208 8.17 4.46 -8.65
CA GLY A 208 9.51 4.45 -9.24
C GLY A 208 10.46 5.47 -8.61
N MET A 209 11.74 5.41 -9.04
CA MET A 209 12.83 6.22 -8.47
C MET A 209 12.60 7.73 -8.64
N GLU A 210 11.99 8.17 -9.73
CA GLU A 210 11.73 9.59 -10.00
C GLU A 210 10.82 10.20 -8.92
N ILE A 211 9.74 9.51 -8.58
CA ILE A 211 8.80 9.94 -7.54
C ILE A 211 9.47 9.88 -6.15
N LEU A 212 10.28 8.85 -5.90
CA LEU A 212 11.00 8.72 -4.64
C LEU A 212 11.99 9.86 -4.42
N ARG A 213 12.73 10.27 -5.46
CA ARG A 213 13.63 11.44 -5.41
C ARG A 213 12.85 12.73 -5.18
N MET A 214 11.76 12.94 -5.92
CA MET A 214 10.89 14.10 -5.73
C MET A 214 10.36 14.16 -4.29
N TYR A 215 9.92 13.03 -3.73
CA TYR A 215 9.46 12.96 -2.35
C TYR A 215 10.54 13.37 -1.35
N LYS A 216 11.79 12.90 -1.56
CA LYS A 216 12.93 13.30 -0.73
C LYS A 216 13.26 14.78 -0.84
N GLU A 217 13.29 15.34 -2.05
CA GLU A 217 13.55 16.74 -2.33
C GLU A 217 12.50 17.67 -1.70
N LEU A 218 11.23 17.26 -1.67
CA LEU A 218 10.14 17.96 -0.99
C LEU A 218 10.19 17.84 0.55
N GLY A 219 11.15 17.09 1.11
CA GLY A 219 11.32 16.92 2.55
C GLY A 219 10.58 15.72 3.13
N GLY A 220 10.11 14.79 2.29
CA GLY A 220 9.48 13.54 2.72
C GLY A 220 10.45 12.65 3.51
N ARG A 221 9.94 11.98 4.55
CA ARG A 221 10.74 11.15 5.46
C ARG A 221 10.06 9.83 5.83
N ILE A 222 8.75 9.73 5.68
CA ILE A 222 7.95 8.58 6.11
C ILE A 222 7.76 7.65 4.93
N ILE A 223 8.46 6.50 4.94
CA ILE A 223 8.41 5.51 3.86
C ILE A 223 8.27 4.13 4.48
N THR A 224 7.34 3.32 3.97
CA THR A 224 7.24 1.89 4.23
C THR A 224 7.66 1.08 3.01
N ALA A 225 8.02 -0.18 3.20
CA ALA A 225 8.16 -1.16 2.13
C ALA A 225 7.02 -2.16 2.21
N GLY A 226 6.44 -2.51 1.08
CA GLY A 226 5.38 -3.49 0.97
C GLY A 226 5.64 -4.47 -0.18
N SER A 227 5.53 -5.76 0.09
CA SER A 227 5.58 -6.78 -0.96
C SER A 227 4.25 -6.92 -1.70
N ASP A 228 3.17 -6.49 -1.05
CA ASP A 228 1.78 -6.66 -1.52
C ASP A 228 1.52 -8.13 -1.87
N SER A 229 2.03 -8.98 -0.97
CA SER A 229 2.05 -10.40 -1.19
C SER A 229 0.71 -11.05 -0.88
N HIS A 230 0.17 -11.78 -1.87
CA HIS A 230 -1.02 -12.63 -1.74
C HIS A 230 -0.65 -14.10 -1.60
N ARG A 231 0.66 -14.40 -1.47
CA ARG A 231 1.19 -15.76 -1.33
C ARG A 231 2.54 -15.77 -0.61
N PRO A 232 2.85 -16.82 0.14
CA PRO A 232 4.05 -16.89 0.99
C PRO A 232 5.35 -16.57 0.26
N GLU A 233 5.53 -17.05 -0.97
CA GLU A 233 6.78 -16.96 -1.71
C GLU A 233 7.16 -15.52 -2.12
N ARG A 234 6.24 -14.59 -1.98
CA ARG A 234 6.44 -13.20 -2.36
C ARG A 234 6.74 -12.27 -1.19
N ILE A 235 6.69 -12.75 0.06
CA ILE A 235 6.95 -11.92 1.25
C ILE A 235 8.39 -11.40 1.22
N GLY A 236 8.54 -10.07 1.30
CA GLY A 236 9.83 -9.39 1.21
C GLY A 236 10.54 -9.51 -0.13
N TYR A 237 9.83 -9.92 -1.19
CA TYR A 237 10.40 -10.01 -2.53
C TYR A 237 10.84 -8.63 -3.02
N GLY A 238 12.06 -8.54 -3.56
CA GLY A 238 12.61 -7.29 -4.11
C GLY A 238 13.08 -6.29 -3.05
N PHE A 239 13.10 -6.62 -1.76
CA PHE A 239 13.48 -5.68 -0.70
C PHE A 239 14.96 -5.31 -0.67
N ASP A 240 15.83 -6.06 -1.30
CA ASP A 240 17.20 -5.67 -1.61
C ASP A 240 17.24 -4.49 -2.60
N ARG A 241 16.36 -4.48 -3.60
CA ARG A 241 16.19 -3.35 -4.53
C ARG A 241 15.62 -2.13 -3.80
N VAL A 242 14.61 -2.31 -2.95
CA VAL A 242 14.06 -1.22 -2.11
C VAL A 242 15.16 -0.58 -1.26
N TYR A 243 16.01 -1.40 -0.62
CA TYR A 243 17.14 -0.90 0.15
C TYR A 243 18.07 -0.03 -0.69
N GLN A 244 18.43 -0.49 -1.90
CA GLN A 244 19.27 0.28 -2.81
C GLN A 244 18.62 1.60 -3.22
N MET A 245 17.35 1.58 -3.59
CA MET A 245 16.59 2.77 -3.97
C MET A 245 16.54 3.81 -2.84
N LEU A 246 16.30 3.38 -1.61
CA LEU A 246 16.31 4.27 -0.46
C LEU A 246 17.68 4.92 -0.27
N LYS A 247 18.77 4.16 -0.37
CA LYS A 247 20.14 4.70 -0.28
C LYS A 247 20.46 5.67 -1.41
N GLU A 248 20.12 5.34 -2.65
CA GLU A 248 20.33 6.20 -3.82
C GLU A 248 19.53 7.51 -3.71
N ALA A 249 18.31 7.46 -3.16
CA ALA A 249 17.49 8.65 -2.92
C ALA A 249 17.90 9.43 -1.65
N GLY A 250 18.88 8.94 -0.89
CA GLY A 250 19.41 9.62 0.29
C GLY A 250 18.59 9.43 1.57
N PHE A 251 17.84 8.31 1.68
CA PHE A 251 17.20 7.91 2.92
C PHE A 251 18.15 7.06 3.77
N ASP A 252 18.07 7.23 5.08
CA ASP A 252 18.84 6.51 6.08
C ASP A 252 17.99 5.64 7.00
N SER A 253 16.67 5.71 6.84
CA SER A 253 15.69 5.03 7.67
C SER A 253 14.46 4.63 6.88
N ILE A 254 13.76 3.62 7.39
CA ILE A 254 12.45 3.17 6.96
C ILE A 254 11.46 3.30 8.11
N SER A 255 10.19 3.44 7.81
CA SER A 255 9.13 3.64 8.80
C SER A 255 8.48 2.32 9.19
N VAL A 256 8.28 2.13 10.50
CA VAL A 256 7.43 1.11 11.09
C VAL A 256 6.38 1.78 11.96
N TYR A 257 5.32 1.06 12.32
CA TYR A 257 4.19 1.67 13.00
C TYR A 257 3.75 0.91 14.25
N LYS A 258 3.22 1.67 15.22
CA LYS A 258 2.49 1.14 16.37
C LYS A 258 1.37 2.12 16.75
N ASN A 259 0.13 1.64 16.80
CA ASN A 259 -1.05 2.48 17.10
C ASN A 259 -1.09 3.73 16.20
N ARG A 260 -0.89 3.59 14.90
CA ARG A 260 -0.85 4.66 13.90
C ARG A 260 0.27 5.70 14.11
N LYS A 261 1.25 5.41 14.96
CA LYS A 261 2.41 6.28 15.20
C LYS A 261 3.63 5.75 14.48
N ASN A 262 4.21 6.60 13.65
CA ASN A 262 5.44 6.32 12.92
C ASN A 262 6.64 6.22 13.85
N ILE A 263 7.50 5.23 13.60
CA ILE A 263 8.79 5.02 14.25
C ILE A 263 9.83 4.79 13.16
N GLN A 264 10.91 5.56 13.17
CA GLN A 264 11.98 5.41 12.18
C GLN A 264 12.94 4.30 12.58
N GLN A 265 13.24 3.40 11.66
CA GLN A 265 14.23 2.32 11.82
C GLN A 265 15.40 2.58 10.85
N PRO A 266 16.64 2.64 11.34
CA PRO A 266 17.82 2.79 10.47
C PRO A 266 17.94 1.63 9.46
N ILE A 267 18.45 1.93 8.26
CA ILE A 267 18.70 0.98 7.19
C ILE A 267 20.17 0.92 6.78
#